data_ba6b4e8edf3d391fc858065c618230f2
#
_entry.id   ba6b4e8edf3d391fc858065c618230f2
#
_cell.length_a   1.000
_cell.length_b   1.000
_cell.length_c   1.000
_cell.angle_alpha   90.00
_cell.angle_beta   90.00
_cell.angle_gamma   90.00
#
_symmetry.space_group_name_H-M   'P 1'
#
loop_
_entity.id
_entity.type
_entity.pdbx_description
1 polymer ?
#
loop_
_entity_poly.entity_id
_entity_poly.type
_entity_poly.pdbx_seq_one_letter_code
_entity_poly.pdbx_strand_id
1 'polypeptide(L)'
;MNVNKEAGVDCGLEVSPEELKAINAMSKKKLEPGEVYAFAVRLCDNEIDRDNERFPAATLEELAPLFVGRSGLFDHQWSTRNQAARIYRTEVVRESWMTEAGEPYCYLKGCAYLLRTEGNRELIAAIEGGIKKEVSVGCAVERSVCSICGEEFHTCPHEKGAEYGGRRCWAELVRATDAYEWSFVAVPAPVSYTH
;
A
#
# COMPACT_ATOMS: atom_id res chain seq x y z
N MET A 1 -10.91 11.52 -5.79
CA MET A 1 -9.54 11.72 -6.30
C MET A 1 -8.83 10.38 -6.30
N ASN A 2 -8.22 10.00 -7.41
CA ASN A 2 -7.42 8.78 -7.50
C ASN A 2 -6.00 9.07 -7.05
N VAL A 3 -5.43 8.19 -6.23
CA VAL A 3 -4.10 8.36 -5.65
C VAL A 3 -3.29 7.09 -5.89
N ASN A 4 -2.04 7.25 -6.32
CA ASN A 4 -1.04 6.19 -6.39
C ASN A 4 0.04 6.47 -5.35
N LYS A 5 0.24 5.55 -4.42
CA LYS A 5 1.24 5.60 -3.36
C LYS A 5 2.10 4.34 -3.38
N GLU A 6 3.27 4.43 -2.85
CA GLU A 6 4.33 3.45 -2.97
C GLU A 6 4.68 2.75 -1.67
N ALA A 7 5.21 1.55 -1.84
CA ALA A 7 5.48 0.66 -0.75
C ALA A 7 6.39 -0.52 -1.17
N GLY A 8 6.64 -1.47 -0.29
CA GLY A 8 7.57 -2.56 -0.52
C GLY A 8 7.03 -3.93 -0.13
N VAL A 9 7.61 -4.97 -0.72
CA VAL A 9 7.38 -6.36 -0.34
C VAL A 9 8.33 -6.73 0.79
N ASP A 10 7.76 -7.24 1.88
CA ASP A 10 8.51 -7.90 2.94
C ASP A 10 8.71 -9.39 2.60
N CYS A 11 9.35 -10.16 3.47
CA CYS A 11 9.64 -11.57 3.24
C CYS A 11 8.38 -12.45 3.15
N GLY A 12 8.56 -13.68 2.67
CA GLY A 12 7.53 -14.72 2.66
C GLY A 12 7.02 -15.01 4.08
N LEU A 13 5.73 -15.32 4.19
CA LEU A 13 5.05 -15.66 5.43
C LEU A 13 4.86 -17.18 5.52
N GLU A 14 4.98 -17.72 6.73
CA GLU A 14 4.50 -19.07 7.03
C GLU A 14 2.96 -19.07 6.98
N VAL A 15 2.38 -20.03 6.26
CA VAL A 15 0.93 -20.14 6.11
C VAL A 15 0.35 -20.90 7.31
N SER A 16 -0.06 -20.18 8.34
CA SER A 16 -0.75 -20.74 9.50
C SER A 16 -2.16 -21.25 9.12
N PRO A 17 -2.80 -22.08 9.97
CA PRO A 17 -4.18 -22.51 9.75
C PRO A 17 -5.17 -21.35 9.63
N GLU A 18 -4.97 -20.25 10.38
CA GLU A 18 -5.79 -19.05 10.34
C GLU A 18 -5.65 -18.33 9.01
N GLU A 19 -4.42 -18.19 8.53
CA GLU A 19 -4.13 -17.56 7.23
C GLU A 19 -4.67 -18.40 6.08
N LEU A 20 -4.48 -19.71 6.13
CA LEU A 20 -5.06 -20.62 5.14
C LEU A 20 -6.60 -20.55 5.12
N LYS A 21 -7.24 -20.39 6.29
CA LYS A 21 -8.69 -20.19 6.38
C LYS A 21 -9.12 -18.90 5.68
N ALA A 22 -8.40 -17.79 5.91
CA ALA A 22 -8.67 -16.50 5.25
C ALA A 22 -8.49 -16.58 3.72
N ILE A 23 -7.42 -17.23 3.25
CA ILE A 23 -7.17 -17.48 1.83
C ILE A 23 -8.29 -18.34 1.23
N ASN A 24 -8.67 -19.41 1.90
CA ASN A 24 -9.72 -20.32 1.44
C ASN A 24 -11.13 -19.68 1.41
N ALA A 25 -11.37 -18.62 2.18
CA ALA A 25 -12.60 -17.84 2.09
C ALA A 25 -12.76 -17.12 0.74
N MET A 26 -11.66 -16.89 0.03
CA MET A 26 -11.65 -16.26 -1.31
C MET A 26 -11.52 -17.27 -2.46
N SER A 27 -11.10 -18.48 -2.15
CA SER A 27 -10.86 -19.54 -3.15
C SER A 27 -12.14 -20.29 -3.52
N LYS A 28 -12.21 -20.74 -4.77
CA LYS A 28 -13.32 -21.60 -5.26
C LYS A 28 -13.13 -23.08 -4.88
N LYS A 29 -11.90 -23.51 -4.65
CA LYS A 29 -11.58 -24.84 -4.13
C LYS A 29 -10.84 -24.70 -2.81
N LYS A 30 -10.88 -25.70 -1.98
CA LYS A 30 -10.03 -25.78 -0.80
C LYS A 30 -8.57 -25.92 -1.24
N LEU A 31 -7.72 -24.99 -0.79
CA LEU A 31 -6.28 -25.00 -1.00
C LEU A 31 -5.59 -25.58 0.23
N GLU A 32 -4.47 -26.26 0.01
CA GLU A 32 -3.59 -26.76 1.07
C GLU A 32 -2.37 -25.82 1.23
N PRO A 33 -1.66 -25.82 2.39
CA PRO A 33 -0.55 -24.89 2.62
C PRO A 33 0.53 -24.93 1.54
N GLY A 34 0.84 -26.10 1.00
CA GLY A 34 1.84 -26.26 -0.06
C GLY A 34 1.43 -25.72 -1.43
N GLU A 35 0.16 -25.40 -1.65
CA GLU A 35 -0.36 -24.85 -2.91
C GLU A 35 -0.27 -23.33 -2.98
N VAL A 36 -0.01 -22.65 -1.84
CA VAL A 36 0.03 -21.19 -1.75
C VAL A 36 1.42 -20.68 -1.34
N TYR A 37 1.77 -19.52 -1.83
CA TYR A 37 2.88 -18.71 -1.37
C TYR A 37 2.31 -17.42 -0.80
N ALA A 38 2.48 -17.21 0.50
CA ALA A 38 2.03 -16.01 1.19
C ALA A 38 3.23 -15.09 1.49
N PHE A 39 3.02 -13.79 1.42
CA PHE A 39 4.04 -12.77 1.69
C PHE A 39 3.39 -11.49 2.20
N ALA A 40 4.18 -10.68 2.91
CA ALA A 40 3.73 -9.38 3.37
C ALA A 40 4.08 -8.27 2.37
N VAL A 41 3.22 -7.27 2.30
CA VAL A 41 3.39 -6.08 1.47
C VAL A 41 3.12 -4.85 2.33
N ARG A 42 4.04 -3.89 2.35
CA ARG A 42 3.77 -2.55 2.86
C ARG A 42 3.06 -1.79 1.74
N LEU A 43 1.78 -1.49 1.90
CA LEU A 43 0.95 -0.88 0.86
C LEU A 43 1.13 0.64 0.77
N CYS A 44 1.10 1.32 1.88
CA CYS A 44 1.33 2.76 2.04
C CYS A 44 1.57 3.09 3.51
N ASP A 45 2.02 4.31 3.79
CA ASP A 45 2.27 4.79 5.15
C ASP A 45 1.77 6.23 5.35
N ASN A 46 2.01 6.78 6.55
CA ASN A 46 1.61 8.13 6.92
C ASN A 46 2.76 9.16 6.85
N GLU A 47 3.87 8.84 6.20
CA GLU A 47 4.94 9.80 5.95
C GLU A 47 4.58 10.72 4.78
N ILE A 48 5.20 11.91 4.73
CA ILE A 48 5.05 12.84 3.61
C ILE A 48 5.92 12.32 2.47
N ASP A 49 5.31 12.06 1.33
CA ASP A 49 6.02 11.58 0.16
C ASP A 49 6.68 12.71 -0.67
N ARG A 50 7.35 12.35 -1.75
CA ARG A 50 8.02 13.30 -2.66
C ARG A 50 7.06 14.25 -3.38
N ASP A 51 5.79 13.85 -3.53
CA ASP A 51 4.75 14.70 -4.13
C ASP A 51 4.16 15.66 -3.11
N ASN A 52 4.74 15.68 -1.88
CA ASN A 52 4.26 16.42 -0.72
C ASN A 52 2.80 16.10 -0.42
N GLU A 53 2.50 14.81 -0.38
CA GLU A 53 1.20 14.27 0.01
C GLU A 53 1.39 13.20 1.08
N ARG A 54 0.39 12.99 1.93
CA ARG A 54 0.39 11.91 2.89
C ARG A 54 -1.00 11.38 3.17
N PHE A 55 -1.08 10.17 3.68
CA PHE A 55 -2.26 9.64 4.34
C PHE A 55 -2.13 9.85 5.85
N PRO A 56 -3.03 10.59 6.53
CA PRO A 56 -3.15 10.50 7.98
C PRO A 56 -3.42 9.08 8.46
N ALA A 57 -3.05 8.75 9.70
CA ALA A 57 -3.27 7.40 10.26
C ALA A 57 -4.74 6.92 10.14
N ALA A 58 -5.70 7.84 10.32
CA ALA A 58 -7.13 7.54 10.16
C ALA A 58 -7.47 7.07 8.74
N THR A 59 -6.85 7.66 7.71
CA THR A 59 -7.07 7.24 6.31
C THR A 59 -6.47 5.86 6.04
N LEU A 60 -5.35 5.49 6.67
CA LEU A 60 -4.81 4.13 6.58
C LEU A 60 -5.77 3.10 7.21
N GLU A 61 -6.43 3.45 8.31
CA GLU A 61 -7.46 2.61 8.95
C GLU A 61 -8.69 2.44 8.06
N GLU A 62 -9.09 3.48 7.32
CA GLU A 62 -10.18 3.42 6.34
C GLU A 62 -9.78 2.57 5.12
N LEU A 63 -8.54 2.67 4.64
CA LEU A 63 -8.02 1.89 3.51
C LEU A 63 -7.89 0.39 3.84
N ALA A 64 -7.60 0.04 5.09
CA ALA A 64 -7.32 -1.33 5.49
C ALA A 64 -8.41 -2.32 5.03
N PRO A 65 -9.70 -2.16 5.36
CA PRO A 65 -10.73 -3.09 4.90
C PRO A 65 -10.95 -3.03 3.37
N LEU A 66 -10.69 -1.89 2.72
CA LEU A 66 -10.90 -1.71 1.28
C LEU A 66 -9.89 -2.51 0.44
N PHE A 67 -8.67 -2.74 0.94
CA PHE A 67 -7.67 -3.53 0.25
C PHE A 67 -7.87 -5.04 0.36
N VAL A 68 -8.67 -5.53 1.30
CA VAL A 68 -8.95 -6.97 1.41
C VAL A 68 -9.64 -7.47 0.14
N GLY A 69 -9.08 -8.50 -0.49
CA GLY A 69 -9.56 -9.06 -1.74
C GLY A 69 -9.03 -8.36 -3.00
N ARG A 70 -8.26 -7.27 -2.90
CA ARG A 70 -7.72 -6.57 -4.07
C ARG A 70 -6.57 -7.34 -4.72
N SER A 71 -6.52 -7.23 -6.05
CA SER A 71 -5.53 -7.93 -6.87
C SER A 71 -4.19 -7.21 -6.87
N GLY A 72 -3.12 -7.99 -6.80
CA GLY A 72 -1.78 -7.55 -7.15
C GLY A 72 -1.57 -7.67 -8.65
N LEU A 73 -1.16 -6.59 -9.29
CA LEU A 73 -0.94 -6.48 -10.72
C LEU A 73 0.54 -6.22 -11.03
N PHE A 74 0.85 -5.90 -12.27
CA PHE A 74 2.13 -5.38 -12.72
C PHE A 74 1.91 -4.03 -13.41
N ASP A 75 2.73 -3.02 -13.04
CA ASP A 75 2.80 -1.70 -13.69
C ASP A 75 1.44 -1.00 -13.86
N HIS A 76 0.53 -1.16 -12.89
CA HIS A 76 -0.86 -0.63 -12.94
C HIS A 76 -1.64 -1.02 -14.21
N GLN A 77 -1.25 -2.13 -14.86
CA GLN A 77 -1.92 -2.61 -16.07
C GLN A 77 -3.15 -3.44 -15.73
N TRP A 78 -4.31 -2.87 -15.90
CA TRP A 78 -5.61 -3.47 -15.63
C TRP A 78 -5.98 -4.52 -16.66
N SER A 79 -5.41 -5.70 -16.52
CA SER A 79 -5.75 -6.84 -17.36
C SER A 79 -5.86 -8.12 -16.53
N THR A 80 -6.69 -9.05 -16.98
CA THR A 80 -6.85 -10.37 -16.33
C THR A 80 -5.56 -11.18 -16.37
N ARG A 81 -4.68 -10.94 -17.34
CA ARG A 81 -3.38 -11.62 -17.49
C ARG A 81 -2.36 -11.15 -16.44
N ASN A 82 -2.51 -9.91 -15.96
CA ASN A 82 -1.60 -9.29 -15.01
C ASN A 82 -1.98 -9.52 -13.55
N GLN A 83 -3.07 -10.22 -13.27
CA GLN A 83 -3.44 -10.60 -11.90
C GLN A 83 -2.49 -11.68 -11.39
N ALA A 84 -1.58 -11.29 -10.50
CA ALA A 84 -0.55 -12.17 -9.97
C ALA A 84 -0.87 -12.67 -8.56
N ALA A 85 -1.37 -11.82 -7.69
CA ALA A 85 -1.58 -12.09 -6.28
C ALA A 85 -2.90 -11.48 -5.78
N ARG A 86 -3.26 -11.78 -4.51
CA ARG A 86 -4.44 -11.22 -3.87
C ARG A 86 -4.21 -10.99 -2.40
N ILE A 87 -4.64 -9.83 -1.88
CA ILE A 87 -4.61 -9.54 -0.44
C ILE A 87 -5.72 -10.33 0.26
N TYR A 88 -5.37 -11.07 1.31
CA TYR A 88 -6.34 -11.82 2.12
C TYR A 88 -6.54 -11.22 3.52
N ARG A 89 -5.61 -10.37 3.98
CA ARG A 89 -5.69 -9.67 5.27
C ARG A 89 -4.90 -8.38 5.22
N THR A 90 -5.33 -7.39 6.01
CA THR A 90 -4.63 -6.12 6.21
C THR A 90 -4.57 -5.77 7.68
N GLU A 91 -3.57 -4.99 8.07
CA GLU A 91 -3.44 -4.41 9.41
C GLU A 91 -2.68 -3.07 9.33
N VAL A 92 -3.01 -2.12 10.21
CA VAL A 92 -2.22 -0.90 10.41
C VAL A 92 -1.18 -1.17 11.49
N VAL A 93 0.09 -1.19 11.09
CA VAL A 93 1.23 -1.38 11.99
C VAL A 93 1.74 -0.03 12.46
N ARG A 94 1.97 0.12 13.76
CA ARG A 94 2.49 1.37 14.37
C ARG A 94 3.90 1.16 14.86
N GLU A 95 4.74 2.15 14.62
CA GLU A 95 6.15 2.19 15.04
C GLU A 95 6.34 3.23 16.16
N SER A 96 7.50 3.20 16.82
CA SER A 96 7.79 4.07 17.96
C SER A 96 8.37 5.45 17.59
N TRP A 97 8.67 5.70 16.32
CA TRP A 97 9.22 6.97 15.85
C TRP A 97 8.15 7.89 15.25
N MET A 98 8.50 9.16 15.10
CA MET A 98 7.58 10.20 14.62
C MET A 98 7.86 10.54 13.16
N THR A 99 6.80 10.78 12.40
CA THR A 99 6.87 11.30 11.02
C THR A 99 7.27 12.77 11.00
N GLU A 100 7.65 13.29 9.83
CA GLU A 100 7.87 14.74 9.63
C GLU A 100 6.61 15.56 9.96
N ALA A 101 5.42 15.00 9.75
CA ALA A 101 4.14 15.63 10.11
C ALA A 101 3.87 15.68 11.63
N GLY A 102 4.72 15.07 12.46
CA GLY A 102 4.57 15.05 13.91
C GLY A 102 3.59 14.04 14.46
N GLU A 103 3.22 13.02 13.69
CA GLU A 103 2.42 11.88 14.14
C GLU A 103 3.29 10.63 14.35
N PRO A 104 2.89 9.68 15.23
CA PRO A 104 3.54 8.38 15.28
C PRO A 104 3.49 7.71 13.89
N TYR A 105 4.65 7.21 13.44
CA TYR A 105 4.70 6.53 12.16
C TYR A 105 3.83 5.27 12.17
N CYS A 106 3.07 5.08 11.10
CA CYS A 106 2.34 3.86 10.86
C CYS A 106 2.25 3.56 9.36
N TYR A 107 2.07 2.29 9.05
CA TYR A 107 1.88 1.85 7.68
C TYR A 107 0.79 0.78 7.57
N LEU A 108 0.18 0.72 6.41
CA LEU A 108 -0.80 -0.31 6.07
C LEU A 108 -0.05 -1.53 5.51
N LYS A 109 -0.07 -2.63 6.28
CA LYS A 109 0.45 -3.92 5.87
C LYS A 109 -0.66 -4.75 5.24
N GLY A 110 -0.40 -5.27 4.04
CA GLY A 110 -1.20 -6.29 3.38
C GLY A 110 -0.53 -7.65 3.49
N CYS A 111 -1.30 -8.70 3.80
CA CYS A 111 -0.87 -10.08 3.63
C CYS A 111 -1.47 -10.58 2.32
N ALA A 112 -0.62 -10.91 1.36
CA ALA A 112 -1.00 -11.35 0.02
C ALA A 112 -0.62 -12.81 -0.21
N TYR A 113 -1.30 -13.45 -1.14
CA TYR A 113 -0.94 -14.79 -1.60
C TYR A 113 -0.99 -14.90 -3.11
N LEU A 114 -0.25 -15.85 -3.63
CA LEU A 114 -0.34 -16.36 -4.98
C LEU A 114 -0.26 -17.90 -4.97
N LEU A 115 -0.67 -18.53 -6.06
CA LEU A 115 -0.63 -20.00 -6.16
C LEU A 115 0.76 -20.46 -6.57
N ARG A 116 1.24 -21.54 -5.92
CA ARG A 116 2.46 -22.24 -6.32
C ARG A 116 2.19 -23.09 -7.58
N THR A 117 2.22 -22.45 -8.72
CA THR A 117 2.09 -23.08 -10.04
C THR A 117 3.42 -22.99 -10.79
N GLU A 118 3.57 -23.78 -11.85
CA GLU A 118 4.75 -23.69 -12.73
C GLU A 118 4.92 -22.26 -13.28
N GLY A 119 3.80 -21.62 -13.69
CA GLY A 119 3.82 -20.26 -14.22
C GLY A 119 4.19 -19.17 -13.20
N ASN A 120 4.09 -19.44 -11.91
CA ASN A 120 4.42 -18.49 -10.84
C ASN A 120 5.81 -18.74 -10.22
N ARG A 121 6.55 -19.76 -10.63
CA ARG A 121 7.84 -20.12 -10.07
C ARG A 121 8.86 -18.97 -10.17
N GLU A 122 8.95 -18.33 -11.32
CA GLU A 122 9.86 -17.20 -11.55
C GLU A 122 9.47 -15.98 -10.73
N LEU A 123 8.18 -15.70 -10.59
CA LEU A 123 7.68 -14.60 -9.77
C LEU A 123 8.01 -14.81 -8.29
N ILE A 124 7.78 -16.02 -7.77
CA ILE A 124 8.12 -16.39 -6.39
C ILE A 124 9.63 -16.20 -6.15
N ALA A 125 10.47 -16.76 -7.05
CA ALA A 125 11.91 -16.61 -6.94
C ALA A 125 12.39 -15.16 -7.00
N ALA A 126 11.73 -14.31 -7.81
CA ALA A 126 12.05 -12.90 -7.90
C ALA A 126 11.63 -12.11 -6.65
N ILE A 127 10.52 -12.50 -5.99
CA ILE A 127 10.10 -11.94 -4.69
C ILE A 127 11.10 -12.37 -3.61
N GLU A 128 11.36 -13.65 -3.47
CA GLU A 128 12.28 -14.20 -2.45
C GLU A 128 13.71 -13.69 -2.62
N GLY A 129 14.14 -13.50 -3.87
CA GLY A 129 15.44 -12.93 -4.20
C GLY A 129 15.54 -11.40 -4.07
N GLY A 130 14.45 -10.70 -3.67
CA GLY A 130 14.43 -9.25 -3.51
C GLY A 130 14.51 -8.47 -4.83
N ILE A 131 14.23 -9.11 -5.97
CA ILE A 131 14.21 -8.43 -7.28
C ILE A 131 12.89 -7.70 -7.50
N LYS A 132 11.77 -8.29 -7.07
CA LYS A 132 10.45 -7.66 -7.10
C LYS A 132 10.03 -7.30 -5.68
N LYS A 133 10.46 -6.14 -5.24
CA LYS A 133 10.23 -5.64 -3.87
C LYS A 133 9.48 -4.30 -3.84
N GLU A 134 9.47 -3.56 -4.95
CA GLU A 134 8.76 -2.29 -5.05
C GLU A 134 7.31 -2.52 -5.46
N VAL A 135 6.40 -1.84 -4.75
CA VAL A 135 4.98 -1.85 -5.08
C VAL A 135 4.42 -0.44 -5.04
N SER A 136 3.27 -0.27 -5.67
CA SER A 136 2.49 0.97 -5.65
C SER A 136 1.02 0.61 -5.50
N VAL A 137 0.21 1.49 -4.92
CA VAL A 137 -1.22 1.25 -4.69
C VAL A 137 -2.07 2.24 -5.48
N GLY A 138 -3.19 1.76 -6.01
CA GLY A 138 -4.24 2.57 -6.59
C GLY A 138 -5.44 2.66 -5.64
N CYS A 139 -5.76 3.87 -5.18
CA CYS A 139 -6.92 4.11 -4.32
C CYS A 139 -7.60 5.45 -4.63
N ALA A 140 -8.71 5.72 -3.98
CA ALA A 140 -9.41 6.98 -4.05
C ALA A 140 -9.65 7.56 -2.66
N VAL A 141 -9.52 8.88 -2.57
CA VAL A 141 -9.92 9.67 -1.39
C VAL A 141 -10.94 10.72 -1.78
N GLU A 142 -11.77 11.10 -0.84
CA GLU A 142 -12.78 12.12 -1.07
C GLU A 142 -12.16 13.53 -1.14
N ARG A 143 -11.19 13.80 -0.25
CA ARG A 143 -10.67 15.15 -0.03
C ARG A 143 -9.15 15.17 0.01
N SER A 144 -8.58 16.28 -0.48
CA SER A 144 -7.19 16.67 -0.30
C SER A 144 -7.14 17.99 0.47
N VAL A 145 -6.59 18.01 1.68
CA VAL A 145 -6.64 19.12 2.61
C VAL A 145 -5.26 19.73 2.80
N CYS A 146 -5.15 21.03 2.79
CA CYS A 146 -3.90 21.77 2.99
C CYS A 146 -3.44 21.69 4.45
N SER A 147 -2.20 21.28 4.70
CA SER A 147 -1.59 21.18 6.04
C SER A 147 -1.40 22.54 6.73
N ILE A 148 -1.42 23.65 5.97
CA ILE A 148 -1.19 25.00 6.50
C ILE A 148 -2.50 25.65 6.96
N CYS A 149 -3.57 25.63 6.13
CA CYS A 149 -4.82 26.32 6.43
C CYS A 149 -6.01 25.40 6.71
N GLY A 150 -5.92 24.08 6.43
CA GLY A 150 -7.02 23.14 6.64
C GLY A 150 -8.11 23.16 5.58
N GLU A 151 -8.00 24.00 4.55
CA GLU A 151 -8.97 24.09 3.46
C GLU A 151 -8.69 23.03 2.37
N GLU A 152 -9.67 22.83 1.47
CA GLU A 152 -9.47 22.00 0.26
C GLU A 152 -8.25 22.48 -0.51
N PHE A 153 -7.33 21.55 -0.85
CA PHE A 153 -6.02 21.92 -1.37
C PHE A 153 -6.10 22.71 -2.69
N HIS A 154 -7.02 22.34 -3.57
CA HIS A 154 -7.19 22.99 -4.88
C HIS A 154 -7.86 24.37 -4.82
N THR A 155 -8.40 24.78 -3.69
CA THR A 155 -9.05 26.11 -3.49
C THR A 155 -8.22 27.05 -2.61
N CYS A 156 -7.19 26.55 -1.93
CA CYS A 156 -6.33 27.35 -1.07
C CYS A 156 -5.15 27.97 -1.85
N PRO A 157 -4.55 29.07 -1.36
CA PRO A 157 -3.43 29.74 -2.03
C PRO A 157 -2.07 29.08 -1.78
N HIS A 158 -1.97 28.02 -0.97
CA HIS A 158 -0.73 27.38 -0.61
C HIS A 158 -0.30 26.38 -1.67
N GLU A 159 1.03 26.24 -1.85
CA GLU A 159 1.66 25.31 -2.82
C GLU A 159 2.34 24.17 -2.08
N LYS A 160 2.18 22.92 -2.59
CA LYS A 160 2.86 21.74 -2.07
C LYS A 160 4.38 21.91 -2.12
N GLY A 161 5.07 21.60 -1.03
CA GLY A 161 6.52 21.71 -0.91
C GLY A 161 7.03 23.11 -0.54
N ALA A 162 6.21 24.16 -0.63
CA ALA A 162 6.60 25.51 -0.22
C ALA A 162 6.55 25.66 1.32
N GLU A 163 7.33 26.62 1.85
CA GLU A 163 7.38 26.91 3.28
C GLU A 163 6.53 28.12 3.65
N TYR A 164 5.75 27.98 4.71
CA TYR A 164 4.89 29.03 5.28
C TYR A 164 5.10 29.10 6.80
N GLY A 165 5.74 30.18 7.26
CA GLY A 165 6.01 30.36 8.68
C GLY A 165 6.92 29.27 9.29
N GLY A 166 7.89 28.76 8.52
CA GLY A 166 8.82 27.70 8.93
C GLY A 166 8.22 26.28 8.91
N ARG A 167 7.05 26.08 8.28
CA ARG A 167 6.43 24.77 8.07
C ARG A 167 6.31 24.49 6.59
N ARG A 168 6.76 23.32 6.13
CA ARG A 168 6.55 22.81 4.78
C ARG A 168 5.06 22.55 4.56
N CYS A 169 4.56 22.90 3.39
CA CYS A 169 3.19 22.64 2.99
C CYS A 169 3.06 21.28 2.30
N TRP A 170 2.11 20.48 2.74
CA TRP A 170 1.73 19.22 2.08
C TRP A 170 0.21 19.08 1.99
N ALA A 171 -0.22 18.11 1.21
CA ALA A 171 -1.63 17.75 1.11
C ALA A 171 -1.93 16.51 1.98
N GLU A 172 -2.92 16.62 2.83
CA GLU A 172 -3.49 15.51 3.59
C GLU A 172 -4.57 14.82 2.75
N LEU A 173 -4.36 13.56 2.41
CA LEU A 173 -5.31 12.74 1.66
C LEU A 173 -6.26 12.06 2.62
N VAL A 174 -7.49 12.54 2.72
CA VAL A 174 -8.42 12.14 3.78
C VAL A 174 -9.70 11.53 3.21
N ARG A 175 -10.33 10.66 4.02
CA ARG A 175 -11.56 9.93 3.71
C ARG A 175 -11.39 9.01 2.50
N ALA A 176 -10.78 7.87 2.74
CA ALA A 176 -10.65 6.83 1.72
C ALA A 176 -12.03 6.32 1.28
N THR A 177 -12.27 6.31 -0.03
CA THR A 177 -13.55 5.90 -0.61
C THR A 177 -13.48 4.58 -1.35
N ASP A 178 -12.32 4.23 -1.92
CA ASP A 178 -12.10 2.95 -2.60
C ASP A 178 -10.61 2.59 -2.63
N ALA A 179 -10.33 1.29 -2.78
CA ALA A 179 -9.02 0.76 -3.13
C ALA A 179 -9.19 -0.09 -4.39
N TYR A 180 -8.41 0.17 -5.42
CA TYR A 180 -8.58 -0.46 -6.72
C TYR A 180 -7.72 -1.70 -6.88
N GLU A 181 -6.43 -1.56 -6.64
CA GLU A 181 -5.41 -2.57 -6.81
C GLU A 181 -4.11 -2.17 -6.11
N TRP A 182 -3.15 -3.05 -6.11
CA TRP A 182 -1.75 -2.77 -5.86
C TRP A 182 -0.91 -3.44 -6.96
N SER A 183 0.25 -2.90 -7.27
CA SER A 183 1.08 -3.37 -8.38
C SER A 183 2.53 -3.50 -7.99
N PHE A 184 3.19 -4.57 -8.48
CA PHE A 184 4.63 -4.56 -8.58
C PHE A 184 5.04 -3.54 -9.63
N VAL A 185 6.00 -2.66 -9.30
CA VAL A 185 6.48 -1.58 -10.17
C VAL A 185 8.01 -1.62 -10.27
N ALA A 186 8.55 -1.11 -11.37
CA ALA A 186 9.99 -1.11 -11.61
C ALA A 186 10.75 -0.07 -10.79
N VAL A 187 10.11 1.05 -10.51
CA VAL A 187 10.67 2.14 -9.69
C VAL A 187 9.56 2.66 -8.81
N PRO A 188 9.70 2.55 -7.49
CA PRO A 188 8.83 3.28 -6.60
C PRO A 188 9.09 4.77 -6.78
N ALA A 189 8.10 5.64 -6.56
CA ALA A 189 8.34 7.04 -6.33
C ALA A 189 9.17 7.15 -5.02
N PRO A 190 10.45 7.62 -5.05
CA PRO A 190 11.33 7.46 -3.91
C PRO A 190 10.78 8.15 -2.67
N VAL A 191 10.57 7.38 -1.62
CA VAL A 191 10.47 7.92 -0.27
C VAL A 191 11.87 8.40 0.08
N SER A 192 12.04 9.67 0.41
CA SER A 192 13.32 10.20 0.87
C SER A 192 13.63 9.66 2.27
N TYR A 193 14.33 8.53 2.36
CA TYR A 193 14.99 8.16 3.59
C TYR A 193 16.23 9.04 3.75
N THR A 194 16.11 10.17 4.40
CA THR A 194 17.24 10.85 5.02
C THR A 194 17.47 10.23 6.39
N HIS A 195 18.52 9.43 6.50
CA HIS A 195 19.09 8.99 7.78
C HIS A 195 19.79 10.16 8.48
#